data_85bfb50e86396a83ad253955b637edf1
#
_entry.id   85bfb50e86396a83ad253955b637edf1
#
_cell.length_a   1.000
_cell.length_b   1.000
_cell.length_c   1.000
_cell.angle_alpha   90.00
_cell.angle_beta   90.00
_cell.angle_gamma   90.00
#
_symmetry.space_group_name_H-M   'P 1'
#
loop_
_entity.id
_entity.type
_entity.pdbx_description
1 polymer ?
#
loop_
_entity_poly.entity_id
_entity_poly.type
_entity_poly.pdbx_seq_one_letter_code
_entity_poly.pdbx_strand_id
1 'polypeptide(L)'
;MKKRFACLLLAALMLLCACREDAPQEERSGFLFYYPAKDVSYGESGAFCSQDAGFDAATVEPEELLTRYFSSVPPENGLPPLPSAWSFRSVSLRSATANVIIYGTPVSALERSMSATCIAMTLLQLDPVQRVSITAPGSAEPLLLSENDVFLTDTGMLPQEEMLTLDFPDDRRRYLVRETLSVEAMDVTDKPAYIMQQLLSARERGQLTSCIPQGTQLLDISVENGVCTVNLSSEFQTGMARSFAAERMAVYSIVNSLTELPEITTVDLWVSGAPLEKLERMELSSGIARDESLLSLPASKDLLDVTLYPACGDDGLLVCVPQQLPLDGEHSTAELLAQSLIDFEGKNGVRNCIPAGTKLLSLRIEGGTCVVDLTREFLDGCTSAAEETLAARSIIATMCTLPEVSSVEILVEGIEPAFRDEALRALHRTDSKWIAD
;
A
#
# COMPACT_ATOMS: atom_id res chain seq x y z
N MET A 1 -27.63 44.62 32.53
CA MET A 1 -27.25 43.24 32.82
C MET A 1 -26.36 42.56 31.76
N LYS A 2 -26.44 42.95 30.48
CA LYS A 2 -25.63 42.29 29.39
C LYS A 2 -24.13 42.64 29.37
N LYS A 3 -23.69 43.76 29.98
CA LYS A 3 -22.25 44.13 30.01
C LYS A 3 -21.45 43.48 31.18
N ARG A 4 -22.12 42.97 32.22
CA ARG A 4 -21.43 42.28 33.32
C ARG A 4 -21.18 40.79 33.03
N PHE A 5 -21.94 40.18 32.14
CA PHE A 5 -21.73 38.80 31.71
C PHE A 5 -20.57 38.64 30.75
N ALA A 6 -20.31 39.65 29.89
CA ALA A 6 -19.19 39.60 28.92
C ALA A 6 -17.82 39.74 29.65
N CYS A 7 -17.71 40.49 30.71
CA CYS A 7 -16.47 40.58 31.51
C CYS A 7 -16.17 39.32 32.33
N LEU A 8 -17.19 38.60 32.79
CA LEU A 8 -17.00 37.32 33.49
C LEU A 8 -16.59 36.18 32.56
N LEU A 9 -17.09 36.18 31.30
CA LEU A 9 -16.67 35.19 30.30
C LEU A 9 -15.23 35.44 29.83
N LEU A 10 -14.79 36.69 29.67
CA LEU A 10 -13.42 37.03 29.31
C LEU A 10 -12.42 36.71 30.45
N ALA A 11 -12.82 36.90 31.71
CA ALA A 11 -12.01 36.54 32.88
C ALA A 11 -11.91 35.00 33.05
N ALA A 12 -12.95 34.24 32.70
CA ALA A 12 -12.91 32.77 32.71
C ALA A 12 -12.06 32.22 31.56
N LEU A 13 -12.02 32.89 30.37
CA LEU A 13 -11.14 32.51 29.28
C LEU A 13 -9.66 32.81 29.59
N MET A 14 -9.37 33.87 30.30
CA MET A 14 -7.97 34.17 30.72
C MET A 14 -7.49 33.26 31.87
N LEU A 15 -8.38 32.71 32.69
CA LEU A 15 -8.03 31.73 33.71
C LEU A 15 -7.81 30.31 33.18
N LEU A 16 -8.35 29.99 31.98
CA LEU A 16 -8.11 28.73 31.30
C LEU A 16 -6.81 28.74 30.45
N CYS A 17 -6.23 29.92 30.15
CA CYS A 17 -4.92 30.05 29.56
C CYS A 17 -3.77 30.08 30.56
N ALA A 18 -4.02 30.13 31.84
CA ALA A 18 -2.99 30.27 32.88
C ALA A 18 -2.62 28.96 33.61
N CYS A 19 -3.13 27.81 33.15
CA CYS A 19 -2.73 26.51 33.66
C CYS A 19 -2.24 25.60 32.48
N ARG A 20 -1.33 26.14 31.69
CA ARG A 20 -0.30 25.32 31.09
C ARG A 20 0.91 25.56 31.98
N GLU A 21 1.10 24.70 32.95
CA GLU A 21 2.40 24.50 33.53
C GLU A 21 3.27 24.05 32.36
N ASP A 22 3.99 25.00 31.75
CA ASP A 22 5.22 24.69 31.06
C ASP A 22 6.04 23.93 32.11
N ALA A 23 6.27 22.63 31.89
CA ALA A 23 7.30 21.93 32.63
C ALA A 23 8.54 22.85 32.58
N PRO A 24 9.21 23.11 33.71
CA PRO A 24 10.36 23.97 33.71
C PRO A 24 11.30 23.41 32.65
N GLN A 25 11.48 24.15 31.53
CA GLN A 25 12.68 24.02 30.74
C GLN A 25 13.79 24.30 31.72
N GLU A 26 14.42 23.25 32.28
CA GLU A 26 15.73 23.40 32.85
C GLU A 26 16.54 24.16 31.81
N GLU A 27 16.87 25.42 32.10
CA GLU A 27 17.93 26.14 31.39
C GLU A 27 19.18 25.28 31.58
N ARG A 28 19.43 24.39 30.60
CA ARG A 28 20.68 23.62 30.55
C ARG A 28 21.78 24.61 30.22
N SER A 29 22.33 25.25 31.26
CA SER A 29 23.38 26.24 31.17
C SER A 29 24.78 25.61 31.15
N GLY A 30 24.90 24.32 30.83
CA GLY A 30 26.15 23.58 30.84
C GLY A 30 26.50 22.98 29.47
N PHE A 31 27.78 22.83 29.20
CA PHE A 31 28.28 22.08 28.05
C PHE A 31 28.04 20.58 28.24
N LEU A 32 27.50 19.89 27.22
CA LEU A 32 27.11 18.50 27.33
C LEU A 32 28.08 17.57 26.62
N PHE A 33 28.47 16.50 27.28
CA PHE A 33 29.08 15.34 26.64
C PHE A 33 27.98 14.37 26.22
N TYR A 34 28.04 13.90 24.97
CA TYR A 34 27.11 12.94 24.40
C TYR A 34 27.75 11.54 24.34
N TYR A 35 26.97 10.51 24.66
CA TYR A 35 27.42 9.12 24.71
C TYR A 35 26.44 8.21 23.96
N PRO A 36 26.95 7.16 23.29
CA PRO A 36 26.07 6.12 22.76
C PRO A 36 25.25 5.47 23.90
N ALA A 37 23.97 5.21 23.69
CA ALA A 37 23.15 4.51 24.66
C ALA A 37 23.46 3.00 24.65
N LYS A 38 23.38 2.36 25.84
CA LYS A 38 23.54 0.88 25.97
C LYS A 38 22.39 0.16 25.31
N ASP A 39 21.16 0.64 25.54
CA ASP A 39 19.96 0.12 24.94
C ASP A 39 19.54 1.15 23.87
N VAL A 40 19.77 0.79 22.61
CA VAL A 40 19.30 1.58 21.48
C VAL A 40 17.80 1.33 21.34
N SER A 41 17.01 2.10 22.09
CA SER A 41 15.57 2.11 21.90
C SER A 41 15.19 3.36 21.11
N TYR A 42 14.49 3.14 20.02
CA TYR A 42 13.89 4.21 19.24
C TYR A 42 12.61 4.66 19.96
N GLY A 43 12.60 5.86 20.48
CA GLY A 43 11.49 6.39 21.25
C GLY A 43 11.90 7.51 22.18
N GLU A 44 11.27 7.60 23.35
CA GLU A 44 11.49 8.71 24.32
C GLU A 44 12.93 8.84 24.81
N SER A 45 13.72 7.77 24.87
CA SER A 45 15.13 7.77 25.35
C SER A 45 16.17 7.92 24.24
N GLY A 46 15.84 7.69 22.98
CA GLY A 46 16.75 7.84 21.84
C GLY A 46 17.96 6.89 21.86
N ALA A 47 18.84 7.07 20.87
CA ALA A 47 20.08 6.30 20.72
C ALA A 47 21.28 6.90 21.49
N PHE A 48 21.09 8.04 22.14
CA PHE A 48 22.14 8.81 22.81
C PHE A 48 21.68 9.26 24.19
N CYS A 49 22.65 9.35 25.11
CA CYS A 49 22.47 10.00 26.40
C CYS A 49 23.47 11.13 26.54
N SER A 50 23.18 12.10 27.39
CA SER A 50 24.03 13.26 27.62
C SER A 50 24.32 13.44 29.10
N GLN A 51 25.44 14.05 29.42
CA GLN A 51 25.86 14.40 30.76
C GLN A 51 26.52 15.79 30.73
N ASP A 52 26.26 16.60 31.74
CA ASP A 52 26.94 17.88 31.92
C ASP A 52 28.44 17.64 32.10
N ALA A 53 29.26 18.32 31.30
CA ALA A 53 30.71 18.22 31.37
C ALA A 53 31.31 18.79 32.67
N GLY A 54 30.54 19.62 33.40
CA GLY A 54 30.93 20.20 34.68
C GLY A 54 31.93 21.36 34.55
N PHE A 55 32.14 21.90 33.35
CA PHE A 55 33.03 23.05 33.11
C PHE A 55 32.55 23.88 31.90
N ASP A 56 33.04 25.13 31.84
CA ASP A 56 32.80 26.01 30.69
C ASP A 56 33.73 25.66 29.53
N ALA A 57 33.17 25.03 28.50
CA ALA A 57 33.92 24.57 27.33
C ALA A 57 34.48 25.74 26.48
N ALA A 58 33.93 26.95 26.59
CA ALA A 58 34.44 28.12 25.84
C ALA A 58 35.88 28.50 26.24
N THR A 59 36.34 27.98 27.37
CA THR A 59 37.70 28.28 27.91
C THR A 59 38.71 27.16 27.62
N VAL A 60 38.29 26.08 26.96
CA VAL A 60 39.11 24.87 26.78
C VAL A 60 39.41 24.65 25.30
N GLU A 61 40.67 24.38 24.99
CA GLU A 61 41.07 24.04 23.61
C GLU A 61 40.43 22.74 23.15
N PRO A 62 40.05 22.57 21.87
CA PRO A 62 39.35 21.39 21.36
C PRO A 62 40.09 20.06 21.64
N GLU A 63 41.39 20.05 21.66
CA GLU A 63 42.19 18.85 21.94
C GLU A 63 42.10 18.44 23.42
N GLU A 64 42.17 19.39 24.33
CA GLU A 64 41.98 19.14 25.76
C GLU A 64 40.51 18.73 26.04
N LEU A 65 39.55 19.37 25.39
CA LEU A 65 38.13 19.02 25.47
C LEU A 65 37.89 17.56 25.12
N LEU A 66 38.35 17.13 23.92
CA LEU A 66 38.20 15.73 23.49
C LEU A 66 38.98 14.74 24.36
N THR A 67 40.13 15.13 24.87
CA THR A 67 40.90 14.30 25.81
C THR A 67 40.09 14.08 27.09
N ARG A 68 39.47 15.11 27.66
CA ARG A 68 38.58 15.00 28.82
C ARG A 68 37.34 14.17 28.50
N TYR A 69 36.71 14.42 27.36
CA TYR A 69 35.54 13.71 26.91
C TYR A 69 35.78 12.22 26.77
N PHE A 70 36.86 11.80 26.08
CA PHE A 70 37.19 10.38 25.89
C PHE A 70 37.65 9.68 27.19
N SER A 71 38.07 10.45 28.19
CA SER A 71 38.44 9.93 29.52
C SER A 71 37.28 9.97 30.51
N SER A 72 36.15 10.56 30.16
CA SER A 72 35.02 10.72 31.04
C SER A 72 34.31 9.39 31.30
N VAL A 73 33.68 9.30 32.47
CA VAL A 73 32.83 8.14 32.80
C VAL A 73 31.45 8.38 32.24
N PRO A 74 30.97 7.51 31.32
CA PRO A 74 29.64 7.66 30.77
C PRO A 74 28.55 7.52 31.84
N PRO A 75 27.36 8.10 31.66
CA PRO A 75 26.22 7.90 32.55
C PRO A 75 25.77 6.45 32.58
N GLU A 76 24.90 6.08 33.51
CA GLU A 76 24.50 4.67 33.76
C GLU A 76 24.03 3.94 32.50
N ASN A 77 23.29 4.61 31.62
CA ASN A 77 22.81 4.10 30.33
C ASN A 77 23.76 4.36 29.16
N GLY A 78 24.94 4.94 29.38
CA GLY A 78 25.90 5.29 28.35
C GLY A 78 26.98 4.24 28.14
N LEU A 79 27.44 4.14 26.90
CA LEU A 79 28.68 3.44 26.51
C LEU A 79 29.82 4.46 26.40
N PRO A 80 31.09 4.03 26.49
CA PRO A 80 32.22 4.91 26.22
C PRO A 80 32.06 5.61 24.84
N PRO A 81 32.45 6.87 24.73
CA PRO A 81 32.30 7.62 23.48
C PRO A 81 33.17 7.10 22.34
N LEU A 82 34.27 6.40 22.66
CA LEU A 82 35.07 5.66 21.71
C LEU A 82 34.96 4.15 21.95
N PRO A 83 34.75 3.35 20.89
CA PRO A 83 34.89 1.91 20.95
C PRO A 83 36.28 1.52 21.49
N SER A 84 36.38 0.40 22.19
CA SER A 84 37.67 -0.09 22.77
C SER A 84 38.76 -0.36 21.72
N ALA A 85 38.36 -0.56 20.46
CA ALA A 85 39.25 -0.75 19.32
C ALA A 85 39.80 0.57 18.75
N TRP A 86 39.36 1.72 19.27
CA TRP A 86 39.70 3.06 18.77
C TRP A 86 40.55 3.85 19.78
N SER A 87 41.37 4.74 19.27
CA SER A 87 42.11 5.74 20.04
C SER A 87 42.11 7.09 19.35
N PHE A 88 41.89 8.15 20.13
CA PHE A 88 41.96 9.53 19.68
C PHE A 88 43.42 9.90 19.38
N ARG A 89 43.63 10.60 18.26
CA ARG A 89 44.96 11.08 17.88
C ARG A 89 45.08 12.60 17.98
N SER A 90 44.18 13.31 17.30
CA SER A 90 44.24 14.77 17.23
C SER A 90 42.94 15.38 16.76
N VAL A 91 42.74 16.65 17.10
CA VAL A 91 41.70 17.50 16.53
C VAL A 91 42.37 18.81 16.04
N SER A 92 41.84 19.36 14.93
CA SER A 92 42.23 20.66 14.46
C SER A 92 41.02 21.41 13.94
N LEU A 93 40.97 22.71 14.26
CA LEU A 93 39.90 23.59 13.81
C LEU A 93 40.36 24.40 12.59
N ARG A 94 39.60 24.32 11.47
CA ARG A 94 39.85 25.09 10.24
C ARG A 94 38.54 25.57 9.65
N SER A 95 38.40 26.88 9.44
CA SER A 95 37.23 27.47 8.79
C SER A 95 35.91 26.94 9.33
N ALA A 96 35.73 26.98 10.65
CA ALA A 96 34.54 26.48 11.35
C ALA A 96 34.29 24.94 11.21
N THR A 97 35.31 24.18 10.78
CA THR A 97 35.27 22.71 10.73
C THR A 97 36.27 22.13 11.71
N ALA A 98 35.81 21.31 12.63
CA ALA A 98 36.66 20.54 13.53
C ALA A 98 37.03 19.21 12.83
N ASN A 99 38.33 19.02 12.57
CA ASN A 99 38.83 17.80 11.92
C ASN A 99 39.39 16.87 13.00
N VAL A 100 38.72 15.76 13.25
CA VAL A 100 39.07 14.75 14.25
C VAL A 100 39.70 13.55 13.58
N ILE A 101 40.84 13.07 14.09
CA ILE A 101 41.51 11.88 13.59
C ILE A 101 41.53 10.80 14.67
N ILE A 102 41.02 9.63 14.30
CA ILE A 102 40.88 8.46 15.14
C ILE A 102 41.64 7.30 14.48
N TYR A 103 42.41 6.55 15.26
CA TYR A 103 43.11 5.33 14.84
C TYR A 103 42.54 4.10 15.52
N GLY A 104 42.79 2.95 14.93
CA GLY A 104 42.42 1.66 15.47
C GLY A 104 42.10 0.65 14.39
N THR A 105 41.29 -0.33 14.72
CA THR A 105 40.73 -1.32 13.78
C THR A 105 39.31 -0.98 13.44
N PRO A 106 38.82 -1.38 12.25
CA PRO A 106 37.40 -1.20 11.89
C PRO A 106 36.47 -1.84 12.91
N VAL A 107 35.41 -1.13 13.25
CA VAL A 107 34.27 -1.58 14.07
C VAL A 107 33.02 -1.70 13.21
N SER A 108 31.91 -2.18 13.78
CA SER A 108 30.63 -2.22 13.06
C SER A 108 30.21 -0.83 12.57
N ALA A 109 29.40 -0.78 11.50
CA ALA A 109 28.88 0.49 10.97
C ALA A 109 28.10 1.25 12.05
N LEU A 110 27.31 0.55 12.86
CA LEU A 110 26.54 1.09 13.96
C LEU A 110 27.45 1.75 15.02
N GLU A 111 28.45 1.04 15.56
CA GLU A 111 29.35 1.60 16.56
C GLU A 111 30.12 2.80 16.03
N ARG A 112 30.57 2.75 14.76
CA ARG A 112 31.24 3.88 14.10
C ARG A 112 30.35 5.09 14.01
N SER A 113 29.10 4.91 13.57
CA SER A 113 28.14 6.00 13.40
C SER A 113 27.74 6.60 14.75
N MET A 114 27.42 5.77 15.75
CA MET A 114 27.07 6.25 17.09
C MET A 114 28.21 7.07 17.71
N SER A 115 29.44 6.58 17.65
CA SER A 115 30.59 7.30 18.18
C SER A 115 30.85 8.59 17.42
N ALA A 116 30.77 8.57 16.08
CA ALA A 116 30.95 9.77 15.26
C ALA A 116 29.88 10.83 15.56
N THR A 117 28.63 10.42 15.69
CA THR A 117 27.52 11.33 16.04
C THR A 117 27.72 11.95 17.43
N CYS A 118 28.08 11.14 18.45
CA CYS A 118 28.35 11.66 19.79
C CYS A 118 29.52 12.65 19.83
N ILE A 119 30.59 12.39 19.09
CA ILE A 119 31.73 13.30 18.93
C ILE A 119 31.26 14.60 18.25
N ALA A 120 30.47 14.48 17.18
CA ALA A 120 29.97 15.65 16.47
C ALA A 120 29.03 16.48 17.35
N MET A 121 28.04 15.87 18.03
CA MET A 121 27.14 16.58 18.93
C MET A 121 27.89 17.29 20.08
N THR A 122 28.94 16.71 20.56
CA THR A 122 29.79 17.31 21.58
C THR A 122 30.53 18.52 21.05
N LEU A 123 31.14 18.44 19.86
CA LEU A 123 31.95 19.53 19.28
C LEU A 123 31.12 20.64 18.65
N LEU A 124 29.92 20.36 18.13
CA LEU A 124 29.03 21.37 17.52
C LEU A 124 28.51 22.39 18.54
N GLN A 125 28.63 22.15 19.82
CA GLN A 125 28.32 23.11 20.87
C GLN A 125 29.39 24.21 21.03
N LEU A 126 30.59 24.02 20.42
CA LEU A 126 31.68 25.02 20.49
C LEU A 126 31.47 26.09 19.42
N ASP A 127 31.53 27.34 19.81
CA ASP A 127 31.65 28.46 18.86
C ASP A 127 33.14 28.57 18.39
N PRO A 128 33.48 28.61 17.10
CA PRO A 128 32.64 28.74 15.91
C PRO A 128 32.43 27.45 15.11
N VAL A 129 32.38 26.25 15.75
CA VAL A 129 32.26 24.97 15.04
C VAL A 129 30.87 24.81 14.41
N GLN A 130 30.83 24.70 13.09
CA GLN A 130 29.60 24.46 12.32
C GLN A 130 29.60 23.08 11.67
N ARG A 131 30.75 22.43 11.55
CA ARG A 131 30.93 21.09 10.96
C ARG A 131 32.01 20.32 11.69
N VAL A 132 31.84 19.01 11.69
CA VAL A 132 32.84 18.08 12.24
C VAL A 132 33.21 17.06 11.16
N SER A 133 34.47 16.94 10.86
CA SER A 133 35.03 15.96 9.91
C SER A 133 35.79 14.90 10.71
N ILE A 134 35.35 13.65 10.64
CA ILE A 134 35.91 12.54 11.42
C ILE A 134 36.55 11.53 10.49
N THR A 135 37.85 11.39 10.58
CA THR A 135 38.60 10.28 9.96
C THR A 135 38.68 9.14 10.92
N ALA A 136 37.95 8.04 10.61
CA ALA A 136 37.88 6.86 11.48
C ALA A 136 38.23 5.58 10.72
N PRO A 137 38.72 4.53 11.41
CA PRO A 137 39.03 3.24 10.81
C PRO A 137 37.79 2.59 10.17
N GLY A 138 37.94 2.03 8.96
CA GLY A 138 36.89 1.36 8.22
C GLY A 138 36.02 2.31 7.36
N SER A 139 36.33 3.61 7.33
CA SER A 139 35.71 4.56 6.40
C SER A 139 36.70 4.91 5.29
N ALA A 140 36.27 4.87 4.03
CA ALA A 140 37.10 5.25 2.88
C ALA A 140 37.32 6.77 2.80
N GLU A 141 36.33 7.54 3.28
CA GLU A 141 36.36 9.00 3.33
C GLU A 141 36.02 9.49 4.73
N PRO A 142 36.48 10.70 5.14
CA PRO A 142 36.07 11.30 6.40
C PRO A 142 34.56 11.49 6.48
N LEU A 143 33.97 11.18 7.62
CA LEU A 143 32.56 11.49 7.92
C LEU A 143 32.42 12.98 8.18
N LEU A 144 31.66 13.69 7.37
CA LEU A 144 31.41 15.13 7.53
C LEU A 144 30.02 15.32 8.11
N LEU A 145 29.95 15.93 9.30
CA LEU A 145 28.74 16.09 10.09
C LEU A 145 28.49 17.57 10.41
N SER A 146 27.27 18.00 10.24
CA SER A 146 26.76 19.30 10.68
C SER A 146 25.58 19.12 11.64
N GLU A 147 25.07 20.20 12.20
CA GLU A 147 23.90 20.15 13.08
C GLU A 147 22.68 19.48 12.40
N ASN A 148 22.55 19.66 11.09
CA ASN A 148 21.46 19.06 10.31
C ASN A 148 21.72 17.60 9.92
N ASP A 149 22.97 17.14 9.97
CA ASP A 149 23.39 15.80 9.50
C ASP A 149 23.60 14.82 10.66
N VAL A 150 23.63 15.28 11.89
CA VAL A 150 23.98 14.50 13.08
C VAL A 150 23.11 13.25 13.23
N PHE A 151 21.85 13.31 12.79
CA PHE A 151 20.91 12.18 12.84
C PHE A 151 20.81 11.42 11.52
N LEU A 152 21.49 11.86 10.45
CA LEU A 152 21.38 11.31 9.10
C LEU A 152 22.61 10.53 8.66
N THR A 153 23.64 10.40 9.53
CA THR A 153 24.94 9.87 9.14
C THR A 153 25.00 8.35 8.99
N ASP A 154 24.02 7.65 9.51
CA ASP A 154 23.90 6.21 9.28
C ASP A 154 22.43 5.85 9.17
N THR A 155 21.98 5.59 7.95
CA THR A 155 20.61 5.10 7.68
C THR A 155 20.33 3.75 8.34
N GLY A 156 21.36 3.03 8.80
CA GLY A 156 21.23 1.81 9.59
C GLY A 156 20.86 2.04 11.06
N MET A 157 20.91 3.29 11.54
CA MET A 157 20.55 3.64 12.93
C MET A 157 19.16 4.23 13.10
N LEU A 158 18.61 4.82 12.04
CA LEU A 158 17.21 5.21 12.04
C LEU A 158 16.39 3.94 11.85
N PRO A 159 15.27 3.77 12.57
CA PRO A 159 14.32 2.75 12.19
C PRO A 159 14.03 3.00 10.72
N GLN A 160 14.43 2.05 9.88
CA GLN A 160 14.04 2.11 8.48
C GLN A 160 12.54 1.87 8.49
N GLU A 161 11.79 2.96 8.36
CA GLU A 161 10.38 2.84 8.08
C GLU A 161 10.25 2.21 6.69
N GLU A 162 9.66 1.06 6.67
CA GLU A 162 9.32 0.36 5.46
C GLU A 162 7.83 0.54 5.18
N MET A 163 7.53 0.86 3.93
CA MET A 163 6.16 1.07 3.52
C MET A 163 5.64 -0.25 2.94
N LEU A 164 4.69 -0.86 3.64
CA LEU A 164 3.96 -2.02 3.13
C LEU A 164 2.64 -1.56 2.54
N THR A 165 2.29 -2.15 1.42
CA THR A 165 1.04 -1.85 0.72
C THR A 165 0.04 -2.97 0.94
N LEU A 166 -1.19 -2.60 1.30
CA LEU A 166 -2.33 -3.48 1.48
C LEU A 166 -3.45 -3.02 0.56
N ASP A 167 -4.05 -3.96 -0.15
CA ASP A 167 -5.15 -3.68 -1.06
C ASP A 167 -6.48 -4.20 -0.47
N PHE A 168 -7.43 -3.29 -0.20
CA PHE A 168 -8.74 -3.60 0.39
C PHE A 168 -9.89 -3.32 -0.58
N PRO A 169 -10.98 -4.12 -0.55
CA PRO A 169 -12.15 -3.85 -1.36
C PRO A 169 -12.78 -2.48 -1.08
N ASP A 170 -13.26 -1.80 -2.11
CA ASP A 170 -14.13 -0.63 -1.97
C ASP A 170 -15.52 -1.04 -1.41
N ASP A 171 -16.33 -0.06 -1.01
CA ASP A 171 -17.68 -0.28 -0.45
C ASP A 171 -18.62 -1.05 -1.39
N ARG A 172 -18.37 -0.97 -2.69
CA ARG A 172 -19.18 -1.62 -3.72
C ARG A 172 -18.56 -2.93 -4.23
N ARG A 173 -17.41 -3.34 -3.70
CA ARG A 173 -16.67 -4.54 -4.12
C ARG A 173 -16.31 -4.55 -5.60
N ARG A 174 -16.03 -3.37 -6.16
CA ARG A 174 -15.66 -3.23 -7.57
C ARG A 174 -14.17 -3.16 -7.77
N TYR A 175 -13.50 -2.42 -6.88
CA TYR A 175 -12.07 -2.13 -6.95
C TYR A 175 -11.40 -2.39 -5.61
N LEU A 176 -10.09 -2.56 -5.67
CA LEU A 176 -9.20 -2.57 -4.52
C LEU A 176 -8.65 -1.17 -4.30
N VAL A 177 -8.79 -0.67 -3.10
CA VAL A 177 -8.25 0.59 -2.63
C VAL A 177 -6.95 0.31 -1.90
N ARG A 178 -5.92 1.02 -2.30
CA ARG A 178 -4.58 0.86 -1.74
C ARG A 178 -4.44 1.64 -0.44
N GLU A 179 -3.98 0.95 0.60
CA GLU A 179 -3.56 1.52 1.87
C GLU A 179 -2.08 1.26 2.09
N THR A 180 -1.36 2.27 2.54
CA THR A 180 0.05 2.15 2.85
C THR A 180 0.23 2.16 4.37
N LEU A 181 0.93 1.16 4.88
CA LEU A 181 1.26 1.00 6.29
C LEU A 181 2.75 1.22 6.48
N SER A 182 3.12 2.21 7.31
CA SER A 182 4.50 2.38 7.77
C SER A 182 4.78 1.39 8.90
N VAL A 183 5.84 0.61 8.75
CA VAL A 183 6.31 -0.37 9.74
C VAL A 183 7.80 -0.20 9.96
N GLU A 184 8.25 -0.43 11.19
CA GLU A 184 9.68 -0.48 11.47
C GLU A 184 10.26 -1.78 10.89
N ALA A 185 11.27 -1.67 10.02
CA ALA A 185 11.86 -2.81 9.32
C ALA A 185 12.45 -3.88 10.28
N MET A 186 12.80 -3.46 11.51
CA MET A 186 13.28 -4.38 12.55
C MET A 186 12.18 -5.22 13.21
N ASP A 187 10.92 -4.74 13.16
CA ASP A 187 9.77 -5.42 13.77
C ASP A 187 9.15 -6.47 12.84
N VAL A 188 9.48 -6.42 11.55
CA VAL A 188 8.89 -7.30 10.53
C VAL A 188 9.97 -8.16 9.87
N THR A 189 10.24 -9.32 10.45
CA THR A 189 11.21 -10.30 9.90
C THR A 189 10.59 -11.16 8.78
N ASP A 190 9.28 -11.35 8.80
CA ASP A 190 8.52 -12.12 7.80
C ASP A 190 7.41 -11.22 7.23
N LYS A 191 7.72 -10.51 6.15
CA LYS A 191 6.79 -9.56 5.52
C LYS A 191 5.54 -10.23 4.96
N PRO A 192 5.62 -11.36 4.22
CA PRO A 192 4.43 -12.05 3.76
C PRO A 192 3.47 -12.44 4.89
N ALA A 193 3.99 -13.02 5.98
CA ALA A 193 3.18 -13.38 7.14
C ALA A 193 2.56 -12.15 7.81
N TYR A 194 3.31 -11.05 7.91
CA TYR A 194 2.83 -9.79 8.46
C TYR A 194 1.69 -9.19 7.62
N ILE A 195 1.85 -9.12 6.28
CA ILE A 195 0.81 -8.66 5.36
C ILE A 195 -0.46 -9.51 5.55
N MET A 196 -0.33 -10.84 5.60
CA MET A 196 -1.48 -11.73 5.82
C MET A 196 -2.16 -11.46 7.16
N GLN A 197 -1.42 -11.26 8.25
CA GLN A 197 -2.00 -10.91 9.55
C GLN A 197 -2.78 -9.60 9.49
N GLN A 198 -2.25 -8.59 8.77
CA GLN A 198 -2.92 -7.31 8.58
C GLN A 198 -4.23 -7.47 7.79
N LEU A 199 -4.24 -8.27 6.73
CA LEU A 199 -5.45 -8.55 5.93
C LEU A 199 -6.50 -9.34 6.72
N LEU A 200 -6.09 -10.35 7.49
CA LEU A 200 -6.98 -11.19 8.29
C LEU A 200 -7.61 -10.44 9.47
N SER A 201 -6.85 -9.53 10.11
CA SER A 201 -7.34 -8.69 11.20
C SER A 201 -8.03 -7.39 10.74
N ALA A 202 -8.17 -7.18 9.44
CA ALA A 202 -8.65 -5.92 8.87
C ALA A 202 -10.01 -5.47 9.45
N ARG A 203 -10.98 -6.38 9.61
CA ARG A 203 -12.29 -6.06 10.18
C ARG A 203 -12.23 -5.66 11.64
N GLU A 204 -11.34 -6.25 12.43
CA GLU A 204 -11.14 -5.91 13.84
C GLU A 204 -10.56 -4.49 13.98
N ARG A 205 -9.80 -4.03 12.98
CA ARG A 205 -9.23 -2.69 12.87
C ARG A 205 -10.18 -1.67 12.23
N GLY A 206 -11.41 -2.05 11.88
CA GLY A 206 -12.43 -1.17 11.33
C GLY A 206 -12.56 -1.18 9.81
N GLN A 207 -11.79 -2.01 9.08
CA GLN A 207 -11.93 -2.23 7.63
C GLN A 207 -13.14 -3.15 7.34
N LEU A 208 -14.33 -2.57 7.37
CA LEU A 208 -15.59 -3.32 7.21
C LEU A 208 -15.78 -3.85 5.79
N THR A 209 -15.05 -3.32 4.81
CA THR A 209 -15.12 -3.71 3.40
C THR A 209 -14.40 -5.02 3.09
N SER A 210 -13.52 -5.50 3.98
CA SER A 210 -12.81 -6.77 3.79
C SER A 210 -13.78 -7.90 3.42
N CYS A 211 -13.48 -8.59 2.31
CA CYS A 211 -14.23 -9.77 1.84
C CYS A 211 -13.67 -11.08 2.36
N ILE A 212 -12.53 -11.09 3.04
CA ILE A 212 -11.98 -12.28 3.68
C ILE A 212 -12.94 -12.68 4.81
N PRO A 213 -13.39 -13.96 4.87
CA PRO A 213 -14.30 -14.42 5.90
C PRO A 213 -13.74 -14.26 7.30
N GLN A 214 -14.59 -13.82 8.22
CA GLN A 214 -14.21 -13.69 9.63
C GLN A 214 -13.86 -15.06 10.23
N GLY A 215 -12.78 -15.10 11.00
CA GLY A 215 -12.29 -16.35 11.61
C GLY A 215 -11.30 -17.11 10.73
N THR A 216 -11.05 -16.67 9.48
CA THR A 216 -9.96 -17.22 8.66
C THR A 216 -8.63 -17.03 9.38
N GLN A 217 -7.82 -18.08 9.44
CA GLN A 217 -6.49 -18.09 10.05
C GLN A 217 -5.44 -18.44 9.01
N LEU A 218 -4.26 -17.82 9.13
CA LEU A 218 -3.07 -18.23 8.41
C LEU A 218 -2.50 -19.48 9.10
N LEU A 219 -2.43 -20.59 8.37
CA LEU A 219 -1.87 -21.85 8.88
C LEU A 219 -0.38 -21.96 8.54
N ASP A 220 -0.01 -21.52 7.34
CA ASP A 220 1.38 -21.52 6.87
C ASP A 220 1.54 -20.54 5.71
N ILE A 221 2.77 -20.05 5.52
CA ILE A 221 3.15 -19.22 4.39
C ILE A 221 4.60 -19.47 4.02
N SER A 222 4.89 -19.61 2.73
CA SER A 222 6.24 -19.78 2.23
C SER A 222 6.42 -19.12 0.88
N VAL A 223 7.65 -18.68 0.59
CA VAL A 223 8.00 -18.08 -0.71
C VAL A 223 9.13 -18.88 -1.32
N GLU A 224 8.89 -19.48 -2.48
CA GLU A 224 9.87 -20.25 -3.23
C GLU A 224 9.83 -19.88 -4.72
N ASN A 225 10.98 -19.50 -5.27
CA ASN A 225 11.13 -19.17 -6.72
C ASN A 225 10.12 -18.14 -7.24
N GLY A 226 9.76 -17.15 -6.41
CA GLY A 226 8.80 -16.11 -6.79
C GLY A 226 7.33 -16.48 -6.58
N VAL A 227 7.04 -17.69 -6.11
CA VAL A 227 5.69 -18.16 -5.78
C VAL A 227 5.49 -18.07 -4.27
N CYS A 228 4.48 -17.35 -3.82
CA CYS A 228 4.06 -17.33 -2.42
C CYS A 228 2.91 -18.32 -2.22
N THR A 229 3.16 -19.37 -1.45
CA THR A 229 2.12 -20.32 -1.04
C THR A 229 1.50 -19.89 0.27
N VAL A 230 0.20 -19.59 0.27
CA VAL A 230 -0.57 -19.15 1.44
C VAL A 230 -1.56 -20.24 1.83
N ASN A 231 -1.35 -20.87 2.96
CA ASN A 231 -2.25 -21.92 3.49
C ASN A 231 -3.16 -21.32 4.56
N LEU A 232 -4.47 -21.31 4.27
CA LEU A 232 -5.51 -20.75 5.13
C LEU A 232 -6.33 -21.85 5.78
N SER A 233 -7.00 -21.50 6.87
CA SER A 233 -7.95 -22.39 7.53
C SER A 233 -9.24 -22.57 6.69
N SER A 234 -10.03 -23.60 6.99
CA SER A 234 -11.25 -23.95 6.27
C SER A 234 -12.29 -22.83 6.20
N GLU A 235 -12.25 -21.90 7.14
CA GLU A 235 -13.15 -20.74 7.23
C GLU A 235 -13.04 -19.85 6.00
N PHE A 236 -11.87 -19.80 5.35
CA PHE A 236 -11.70 -19.05 4.11
C PHE A 236 -12.66 -19.53 3.02
N GLN A 237 -12.84 -20.84 2.87
CA GLN A 237 -13.73 -21.40 1.88
C GLN A 237 -15.18 -21.48 2.38
N THR A 238 -15.40 -21.98 3.61
CA THR A 238 -16.74 -22.23 4.13
C THR A 238 -17.49 -20.97 4.56
N GLY A 239 -16.75 -19.92 4.94
CA GLY A 239 -17.30 -18.61 5.32
C GLY A 239 -17.42 -17.64 4.16
N MET A 240 -16.98 -18.01 2.94
CA MET A 240 -17.01 -17.13 1.79
C MET A 240 -18.44 -16.75 1.41
N ALA A 241 -18.67 -15.48 1.11
CA ALA A 241 -19.95 -15.04 0.59
C ALA A 241 -20.16 -15.63 -0.82
N ARG A 242 -21.38 -16.10 -1.10
CA ARG A 242 -21.74 -16.68 -2.40
C ARG A 242 -21.95 -15.60 -3.47
N SER A 243 -20.93 -14.83 -3.72
CA SER A 243 -20.93 -13.71 -4.65
C SER A 243 -19.58 -13.67 -5.37
N PHE A 244 -19.59 -13.68 -6.68
CA PHE A 244 -18.38 -13.60 -7.49
C PHE A 244 -17.54 -12.36 -7.13
N ALA A 245 -18.20 -11.21 -6.91
CA ALA A 245 -17.51 -9.99 -6.54
C ALA A 245 -16.80 -10.13 -5.18
N ALA A 246 -17.45 -10.75 -4.18
CA ALA A 246 -16.85 -10.95 -2.87
C ALA A 246 -15.67 -11.94 -2.92
N GLU A 247 -15.82 -13.05 -3.65
CA GLU A 247 -14.75 -14.03 -3.85
C GLU A 247 -13.55 -13.41 -4.55
N ARG A 248 -13.79 -12.67 -5.63
CA ARG A 248 -12.76 -11.95 -6.38
C ARG A 248 -12.02 -10.96 -5.50
N MET A 249 -12.73 -10.16 -4.73
CA MET A 249 -12.12 -9.18 -3.84
C MET A 249 -11.33 -9.84 -2.70
N ALA A 250 -11.81 -10.95 -2.14
CA ALA A 250 -11.07 -11.67 -1.10
C ALA A 250 -9.75 -12.25 -1.64
N VAL A 251 -9.79 -12.89 -2.81
CA VAL A 251 -8.61 -13.49 -3.45
C VAL A 251 -7.60 -12.40 -3.82
N TYR A 252 -8.05 -11.35 -4.52
CA TYR A 252 -7.14 -10.35 -5.02
C TYR A 252 -6.67 -9.33 -3.96
N SER A 253 -7.37 -9.17 -2.84
CA SER A 253 -6.79 -8.48 -1.67
C SER A 253 -5.51 -9.18 -1.20
N ILE A 254 -5.50 -10.52 -1.18
CA ILE A 254 -4.33 -11.31 -0.79
C ILE A 254 -3.26 -11.25 -1.89
N VAL A 255 -3.63 -11.56 -3.12
CA VAL A 255 -2.69 -11.65 -4.25
C VAL A 255 -2.01 -10.31 -4.51
N ASN A 256 -2.79 -9.23 -4.64
CA ASN A 256 -2.23 -7.92 -4.97
C ASN A 256 -1.36 -7.36 -3.84
N SER A 257 -1.76 -7.56 -2.57
CA SER A 257 -0.95 -7.12 -1.42
C SER A 257 0.38 -7.88 -1.33
N LEU A 258 0.38 -9.20 -1.53
CA LEU A 258 1.60 -10.00 -1.46
C LEU A 258 2.55 -9.75 -2.64
N THR A 259 2.00 -9.57 -3.84
CA THR A 259 2.79 -9.28 -5.06
C THR A 259 3.32 -7.85 -5.14
N GLU A 260 3.05 -6.98 -4.14
CA GLU A 260 3.80 -5.73 -3.96
C GLU A 260 5.23 -6.00 -3.46
N LEU A 261 5.47 -7.14 -2.83
CA LEU A 261 6.81 -7.54 -2.46
C LEU A 261 7.58 -8.01 -3.71
N PRO A 262 8.76 -7.43 -4.00
CA PRO A 262 9.48 -7.68 -5.26
C PRO A 262 9.92 -9.12 -5.45
N GLU A 263 10.02 -9.89 -4.37
CA GLU A 263 10.36 -11.32 -4.37
C GLU A 263 9.18 -12.22 -4.74
N ILE A 264 7.92 -11.70 -4.82
CA ILE A 264 6.71 -12.48 -5.10
C ILE A 264 6.12 -12.06 -6.44
N THR A 265 6.03 -12.99 -7.36
CA THR A 265 5.42 -12.78 -8.69
C THR A 265 4.01 -13.36 -8.81
N THR A 266 3.76 -14.45 -8.07
CA THR A 266 2.47 -15.15 -8.08
C THR A 266 2.16 -15.70 -6.68
N VAL A 267 0.88 -16.00 -6.45
CA VAL A 267 0.39 -16.56 -5.18
C VAL A 267 -0.37 -17.85 -5.45
N ASP A 268 -0.08 -18.88 -4.67
CA ASP A 268 -0.85 -20.12 -4.60
C ASP A 268 -1.69 -20.11 -3.31
N LEU A 269 -3.00 -20.25 -3.45
CA LEU A 269 -3.90 -20.35 -2.30
C LEU A 269 -4.16 -21.81 -1.95
N TRP A 270 -3.97 -22.13 -0.69
CA TRP A 270 -4.25 -23.45 -0.13
C TRP A 270 -5.23 -23.30 1.03
N VAL A 271 -6.04 -24.32 1.25
CA VAL A 271 -6.97 -24.40 2.38
C VAL A 271 -6.77 -25.74 3.08
N SER A 272 -6.47 -25.68 4.37
CA SER A 272 -6.26 -26.88 5.22
C SER A 272 -5.24 -27.86 4.64
N GLY A 273 -4.19 -27.35 4.01
CA GLY A 273 -3.09 -28.15 3.45
C GLY A 273 -3.33 -28.72 2.05
N ALA A 274 -4.38 -28.29 1.35
CA ALA A 274 -4.66 -28.68 -0.04
C ALA A 274 -4.79 -27.44 -0.95
N PRO A 275 -4.36 -27.52 -2.22
CA PRO A 275 -4.55 -26.43 -3.17
C PRO A 275 -6.04 -26.07 -3.30
N LEU A 276 -6.34 -24.79 -3.33
CA LEU A 276 -7.68 -24.27 -3.53
C LEU A 276 -7.91 -24.03 -5.04
N GLU A 277 -8.59 -24.99 -5.70
CA GLU A 277 -8.83 -24.91 -7.16
C GLU A 277 -10.11 -24.13 -7.48
N LYS A 278 -11.04 -24.03 -6.53
CA LYS A 278 -12.35 -23.40 -6.76
C LYS A 278 -12.96 -22.86 -5.47
N LEU A 279 -13.57 -21.69 -5.56
CA LEU A 279 -14.59 -21.18 -4.66
C LEU A 279 -16.00 -21.49 -5.21
N GLU A 280 -17.04 -20.94 -4.65
CA GLU A 280 -18.42 -21.21 -5.11
C GLU A 280 -18.63 -20.76 -6.57
N ARG A 281 -18.07 -19.57 -6.94
CA ARG A 281 -18.27 -18.93 -8.23
C ARG A 281 -16.98 -18.74 -9.02
N MET A 282 -15.83 -18.72 -8.36
CA MET A 282 -14.55 -18.39 -8.95
C MET A 282 -13.67 -19.63 -9.07
N GLU A 283 -13.19 -19.92 -10.27
CA GLU A 283 -12.14 -20.90 -10.50
C GLU A 283 -10.77 -20.28 -10.26
N LEU A 284 -9.91 -21.03 -9.62
CA LEU A 284 -8.57 -20.62 -9.26
C LEU A 284 -7.55 -21.55 -9.95
N SER A 285 -6.53 -20.96 -10.52
CA SER A 285 -5.37 -21.70 -11.03
C SER A 285 -4.20 -21.55 -10.05
N SER A 286 -3.23 -22.44 -10.11
CA SER A 286 -1.93 -22.21 -9.46
C SER A 286 -1.23 -21.00 -10.10
N GLY A 287 -0.44 -20.28 -9.28
CA GLY A 287 0.31 -19.12 -9.75
C GLY A 287 -0.59 -17.93 -10.09
N ILE A 288 -1.50 -17.54 -9.20
CA ILE A 288 -2.36 -16.37 -9.40
C ILE A 288 -1.48 -15.13 -9.44
N ALA A 289 -1.46 -14.46 -10.59
CA ALA A 289 -0.74 -13.21 -10.77
C ALA A 289 -1.58 -12.01 -10.32
N ARG A 290 -0.91 -10.91 -10.05
CA ARG A 290 -1.50 -9.61 -9.77
C ARG A 290 -2.50 -9.20 -10.85
N ASP A 291 -3.59 -8.57 -10.44
CA ASP A 291 -4.57 -7.97 -11.35
C ASP A 291 -4.64 -6.46 -11.11
N GLU A 292 -3.92 -5.70 -11.92
CA GLU A 292 -3.88 -4.23 -11.83
C GLU A 292 -5.20 -3.59 -12.25
N SER A 293 -6.01 -4.26 -13.06
CA SER A 293 -7.31 -3.74 -13.48
C SER A 293 -8.30 -3.62 -12.32
N LEU A 294 -8.01 -4.27 -11.19
CA LEU A 294 -8.78 -4.18 -9.96
C LEU A 294 -8.38 -3.01 -9.07
N LEU A 295 -7.27 -2.36 -9.33
CA LEU A 295 -6.85 -1.24 -8.51
C LEU A 295 -7.69 0.00 -8.84
N SER A 296 -8.19 0.65 -7.80
CA SER A 296 -8.83 1.96 -7.95
C SER A 296 -7.76 2.98 -8.34
N LEU A 297 -7.76 3.37 -9.60
CA LEU A 297 -6.92 4.46 -10.07
C LEU A 297 -7.52 5.80 -9.61
N PRO A 298 -6.68 6.82 -9.33
CA PRO A 298 -7.20 8.15 -9.06
C PRO A 298 -8.06 8.59 -10.26
N ALA A 299 -9.22 9.19 -9.98
CA ALA A 299 -10.13 9.68 -11.00
C ALA A 299 -9.37 10.55 -12.00
N SER A 300 -9.19 10.06 -13.21
CA SER A 300 -8.62 10.78 -14.34
C SER A 300 -9.75 11.23 -15.25
N LYS A 301 -9.64 12.42 -15.82
CA LYS A 301 -10.60 12.90 -16.84
C LYS A 301 -10.58 12.05 -18.12
N ASP A 302 -9.53 11.26 -18.29
CA ASP A 302 -9.29 10.44 -19.47
C ASP A 302 -9.70 8.96 -19.29
N LEU A 303 -10.24 8.61 -18.11
CA LEU A 303 -10.70 7.26 -17.79
C LEU A 303 -12.19 7.26 -17.45
N LEU A 304 -12.89 6.27 -17.96
CA LEU A 304 -14.31 6.03 -17.72
C LEU A 304 -14.49 4.73 -16.93
N ASP A 305 -15.15 4.83 -15.77
CA ASP A 305 -15.57 3.65 -15.00
C ASP A 305 -16.79 3.01 -15.67
N VAL A 306 -16.66 1.77 -16.11
CA VAL A 306 -17.72 0.98 -16.74
C VAL A 306 -17.93 -0.34 -16.03
N THR A 307 -19.05 -0.99 -16.33
CA THR A 307 -19.35 -2.34 -15.85
C THR A 307 -19.71 -3.23 -17.01
N LEU A 308 -18.98 -4.33 -17.18
CA LEU A 308 -19.26 -5.37 -18.14
C LEU A 308 -20.03 -6.51 -17.47
N TYR A 309 -20.81 -7.25 -18.23
CA TYR A 309 -21.53 -8.42 -17.77
C TYR A 309 -21.19 -9.68 -18.60
N PRO A 310 -19.96 -10.20 -18.50
CA PRO A 310 -19.59 -11.49 -19.10
C PRO A 310 -20.25 -12.67 -18.37
N ALA A 311 -20.11 -13.88 -18.94
CA ALA A 311 -20.61 -15.10 -18.30
C ALA A 311 -19.69 -15.62 -17.20
N CYS A 312 -20.27 -16.28 -16.18
CA CYS A 312 -19.57 -16.97 -15.12
C CYS A 312 -19.94 -18.45 -15.10
N GLY A 313 -18.94 -19.32 -15.09
CA GLY A 313 -19.17 -20.77 -15.06
C GLY A 313 -20.04 -21.28 -16.22
N ASP A 314 -20.70 -22.43 -15.99
CA ASP A 314 -21.55 -23.09 -16.97
C ASP A 314 -23.06 -22.94 -16.68
N ASP A 315 -23.44 -22.23 -15.63
CA ASP A 315 -24.82 -22.09 -15.19
C ASP A 315 -25.62 -21.00 -15.95
N GLY A 316 -24.99 -20.37 -16.94
CA GLY A 316 -25.65 -19.40 -17.80
C GLY A 316 -25.96 -18.05 -17.14
N LEU A 317 -25.27 -17.75 -16.05
CA LEU A 317 -25.38 -16.48 -15.34
C LEU A 317 -24.28 -15.50 -15.77
N LEU A 318 -24.58 -14.23 -15.66
CA LEU A 318 -23.66 -13.12 -15.88
C LEU A 318 -23.10 -12.64 -14.55
N VAL A 319 -21.88 -12.08 -14.57
CA VAL A 319 -21.28 -11.45 -13.40
C VAL A 319 -20.88 -10.01 -13.69
N CYS A 320 -20.95 -9.18 -12.66
CA CYS A 320 -20.54 -7.80 -12.71
C CYS A 320 -19.00 -7.73 -12.73
N VAL A 321 -18.41 -7.22 -13.81
CA VAL A 321 -16.97 -6.98 -13.94
C VAL A 321 -16.74 -5.49 -14.17
N PRO A 322 -16.31 -4.73 -13.14
CA PRO A 322 -15.92 -3.35 -13.31
C PRO A 322 -14.62 -3.24 -14.12
N GLN A 323 -14.55 -2.22 -14.96
CA GLN A 323 -13.39 -1.91 -15.79
C GLN A 323 -13.24 -0.41 -15.97
N GLN A 324 -12.01 0.07 -16.11
CA GLN A 324 -11.71 1.44 -16.50
C GLN A 324 -11.30 1.48 -17.96
N LEU A 325 -11.98 2.27 -18.75
CA LEU A 325 -11.71 2.43 -20.17
C LEU A 325 -11.09 3.80 -20.46
N PRO A 326 -10.00 3.87 -21.24
CA PRO A 326 -9.47 5.13 -21.70
C PRO A 326 -10.44 5.79 -22.69
N LEU A 327 -10.70 7.08 -22.52
CA LEU A 327 -11.42 7.89 -23.49
C LEU A 327 -10.44 8.28 -24.61
N ASP A 328 -10.72 7.88 -25.83
CA ASP A 328 -9.90 8.16 -27.02
C ASP A 328 -10.30 9.48 -27.73
N GLY A 329 -11.43 10.05 -27.38
CA GLY A 329 -11.97 11.27 -28.00
C GLY A 329 -12.53 11.07 -29.42
N GLU A 330 -12.50 9.86 -29.96
CA GLU A 330 -12.99 9.49 -31.30
C GLU A 330 -14.31 8.72 -31.22
N HIS A 331 -14.45 7.83 -30.23
CA HIS A 331 -15.62 6.99 -30.03
C HIS A 331 -16.49 7.49 -28.88
N SER A 332 -17.79 7.26 -28.98
CA SER A 332 -18.71 7.51 -27.88
C SER A 332 -18.47 6.53 -26.72
N THR A 333 -18.88 6.92 -25.51
CA THR A 333 -18.86 6.05 -24.33
C THR A 333 -19.54 4.70 -24.57
N ALA A 334 -20.65 4.71 -25.31
CA ALA A 334 -21.41 3.50 -25.63
C ALA A 334 -20.64 2.58 -26.61
N GLU A 335 -19.96 3.15 -27.61
CA GLU A 335 -19.13 2.39 -28.53
C GLU A 335 -17.92 1.76 -27.80
N LEU A 336 -17.22 2.52 -26.97
CA LEU A 336 -16.11 2.02 -26.15
C LEU A 336 -16.57 0.89 -25.21
N LEU A 337 -17.74 1.02 -24.60
CA LEU A 337 -18.32 0.01 -23.72
C LEU A 337 -18.67 -1.28 -24.49
N ALA A 338 -19.33 -1.15 -25.66
CA ALA A 338 -19.69 -2.28 -26.50
C ALA A 338 -18.43 -3.02 -27.02
N GLN A 339 -17.42 -2.26 -27.47
CA GLN A 339 -16.18 -2.83 -27.96
C GLN A 339 -15.42 -3.56 -26.85
N SER A 340 -15.38 -2.97 -25.63
CA SER A 340 -14.73 -3.61 -24.49
C SER A 340 -15.40 -4.91 -24.06
N LEU A 341 -16.72 -5.05 -24.23
CA LEU A 341 -17.43 -6.31 -24.02
C LEU A 341 -17.09 -7.35 -25.11
N ILE A 342 -17.05 -6.92 -26.37
CA ILE A 342 -16.72 -7.80 -27.50
C ILE A 342 -15.29 -8.35 -27.35
N ASP A 343 -14.35 -7.50 -26.97
CA ASP A 343 -12.93 -7.84 -26.83
C ASP A 343 -12.57 -8.39 -25.44
N PHE A 344 -13.55 -8.63 -24.58
CA PHE A 344 -13.30 -9.07 -23.21
C PHE A 344 -12.54 -10.39 -23.17
N GLU A 345 -11.40 -10.41 -22.53
CA GLU A 345 -10.63 -11.63 -22.26
C GLU A 345 -11.08 -12.26 -20.92
N GLY A 346 -11.53 -13.51 -21.00
CA GLY A 346 -11.98 -14.24 -19.82
C GLY A 346 -10.84 -14.63 -18.88
N LYS A 347 -11.11 -14.60 -17.56
CA LYS A 347 -10.15 -14.98 -16.51
C LYS A 347 -10.88 -15.52 -15.27
N ASN A 348 -10.30 -16.51 -14.59
CA ASN A 348 -10.79 -17.02 -13.31
C ASN A 348 -12.25 -17.51 -13.31
N GLY A 349 -12.62 -18.28 -14.34
CA GLY A 349 -13.99 -18.80 -14.50
C GLY A 349 -14.97 -17.82 -15.12
N VAL A 350 -14.56 -16.58 -15.38
CA VAL A 350 -15.32 -15.62 -16.19
C VAL A 350 -14.92 -15.77 -17.64
N ARG A 351 -15.89 -15.88 -18.52
CA ARG A 351 -15.64 -16.06 -19.96
C ARG A 351 -16.41 -15.05 -20.79
N ASN A 352 -15.83 -14.68 -21.90
CA ASN A 352 -16.58 -13.94 -22.92
C ASN A 352 -17.67 -14.84 -23.48
N CYS A 353 -18.90 -14.37 -23.49
CA CYS A 353 -20.03 -15.04 -24.12
C CYS A 353 -20.36 -14.49 -25.51
N ILE A 354 -19.68 -13.44 -25.93
CA ILE A 354 -19.79 -12.92 -27.30
C ILE A 354 -18.97 -13.83 -28.24
N PRO A 355 -19.55 -14.37 -29.31
CA PRO A 355 -18.82 -15.25 -30.21
C PRO A 355 -17.58 -14.59 -30.82
N ALA A 356 -16.48 -15.37 -30.93
CA ALA A 356 -15.24 -14.90 -31.52
C ALA A 356 -15.44 -14.40 -32.96
N GLY A 357 -14.81 -13.28 -33.28
CA GLY A 357 -14.91 -12.64 -34.59
C GLY A 357 -16.10 -11.69 -34.75
N THR A 358 -17.00 -11.63 -33.77
CA THR A 358 -18.05 -10.60 -33.73
C THR A 358 -17.41 -9.20 -33.73
N LYS A 359 -17.96 -8.29 -34.54
CA LYS A 359 -17.53 -6.88 -34.60
C LYS A 359 -18.73 -5.96 -34.46
N LEU A 360 -18.51 -4.82 -33.84
CA LEU A 360 -19.47 -3.74 -33.82
C LEU A 360 -19.50 -3.04 -35.21
N LEU A 361 -20.64 -3.00 -35.86
CA LEU A 361 -20.84 -2.29 -37.14
C LEU A 361 -21.29 -0.86 -36.90
N SER A 362 -22.23 -0.67 -36.00
CA SER A 362 -22.70 0.64 -35.61
C SER A 362 -23.39 0.59 -34.25
N LEU A 363 -23.43 1.74 -33.57
CA LEU A 363 -24.16 1.93 -32.32
C LEU A 363 -24.79 3.29 -32.32
N ARG A 364 -26.07 3.39 -31.91
CA ARG A 364 -26.79 4.64 -31.74
C ARG A 364 -27.75 4.56 -30.56
N ILE A 365 -27.98 5.66 -29.91
CA ILE A 365 -28.96 5.77 -28.82
C ILE A 365 -30.04 6.76 -29.24
N GLU A 366 -31.29 6.30 -29.33
CA GLU A 366 -32.43 7.08 -29.76
C GLU A 366 -33.60 6.89 -28.78
N GLY A 367 -34.05 7.96 -28.14
CA GLY A 367 -35.18 7.91 -27.21
C GLY A 367 -35.01 6.96 -26.03
N GLY A 368 -33.73 6.71 -25.58
CA GLY A 368 -33.43 5.77 -24.51
C GLY A 368 -33.25 4.33 -24.96
N THR A 369 -33.38 4.04 -26.26
CA THR A 369 -33.07 2.72 -26.82
C THR A 369 -31.68 2.75 -27.45
N CYS A 370 -30.81 1.84 -27.00
CA CYS A 370 -29.50 1.61 -27.59
C CYS A 370 -29.65 0.55 -28.68
N VAL A 371 -29.42 0.91 -29.93
CA VAL A 371 -29.42 -0.02 -31.06
C VAL A 371 -27.99 -0.42 -31.37
N VAL A 372 -27.66 -1.70 -31.18
CA VAL A 372 -26.33 -2.29 -31.36
C VAL A 372 -26.37 -3.15 -32.60
N ASP A 373 -25.66 -2.78 -33.67
CA ASP A 373 -25.55 -3.55 -34.91
C ASP A 373 -24.22 -4.31 -34.98
N LEU A 374 -24.31 -5.61 -35.12
CA LEU A 374 -23.18 -6.54 -35.08
C LEU A 374 -22.99 -7.26 -36.40
N THR A 375 -21.80 -7.80 -36.62
CA THR A 375 -21.53 -8.67 -37.77
C THR A 375 -22.20 -10.05 -37.59
N ARG A 376 -22.28 -10.80 -38.69
CA ARG A 376 -22.97 -12.09 -38.75
C ARG A 376 -22.37 -13.15 -37.83
N GLU A 377 -21.10 -13.03 -37.52
CA GLU A 377 -20.38 -13.92 -36.60
C GLU A 377 -21.04 -14.01 -35.24
N PHE A 378 -21.81 -12.96 -34.81
CA PHE A 378 -22.59 -12.99 -33.59
C PHE A 378 -23.60 -14.14 -33.54
N LEU A 379 -24.28 -14.43 -34.65
CA LEU A 379 -25.21 -15.56 -34.74
C LEU A 379 -24.51 -16.87 -35.11
N ASP A 380 -23.63 -16.82 -36.11
CA ASP A 380 -22.98 -17.99 -36.67
C ASP A 380 -22.03 -18.66 -35.67
N GLY A 381 -21.48 -17.92 -34.73
CA GLY A 381 -20.62 -18.42 -33.66
C GLY A 381 -21.36 -19.04 -32.49
N CYS A 382 -22.68 -18.83 -32.34
CA CYS A 382 -23.48 -19.49 -31.34
C CYS A 382 -23.94 -20.87 -31.81
N THR A 383 -23.59 -21.92 -31.05
CA THR A 383 -23.94 -23.28 -31.40
C THR A 383 -25.31 -23.74 -30.90
N SER A 384 -25.86 -23.01 -29.90
CA SER A 384 -27.15 -23.30 -29.23
C SER A 384 -27.98 -22.05 -28.96
N ALA A 385 -29.30 -22.25 -28.74
CA ALA A 385 -30.19 -21.18 -28.30
C ALA A 385 -29.76 -20.60 -26.93
N ALA A 386 -29.18 -21.43 -26.05
CA ALA A 386 -28.69 -20.98 -24.74
C ALA A 386 -27.50 -20.01 -24.88
N GLU A 387 -26.60 -20.28 -25.82
CA GLU A 387 -25.46 -19.37 -26.10
C GLU A 387 -25.94 -18.05 -26.70
N GLU A 388 -26.88 -18.08 -27.66
CA GLU A 388 -27.48 -16.84 -28.20
C GLU A 388 -28.13 -16.02 -27.08
N THR A 389 -28.90 -16.70 -26.20
CA THR A 389 -29.57 -16.04 -25.08
C THR A 389 -28.56 -15.41 -24.14
N LEU A 390 -27.48 -16.10 -23.82
CA LEU A 390 -26.46 -15.62 -22.91
C LEU A 390 -25.71 -14.42 -23.51
N ALA A 391 -25.33 -14.50 -24.77
CA ALA A 391 -24.64 -13.42 -25.49
C ALA A 391 -25.54 -12.16 -25.58
N ALA A 392 -26.82 -12.33 -25.93
CA ALA A 392 -27.77 -11.22 -25.97
C ALA A 392 -27.98 -10.57 -24.60
N ARG A 393 -28.15 -11.38 -23.55
CA ARG A 393 -28.27 -10.88 -22.16
C ARG A 393 -27.05 -10.11 -21.72
N SER A 394 -25.86 -10.56 -22.07
CA SER A 394 -24.59 -9.90 -21.78
C SER A 394 -24.53 -8.50 -22.40
N ILE A 395 -24.90 -8.36 -23.66
CA ILE A 395 -24.98 -7.05 -24.33
C ILE A 395 -26.03 -6.16 -23.66
N ILE A 396 -27.24 -6.69 -23.44
CA ILE A 396 -28.33 -5.93 -22.82
C ILE A 396 -27.93 -5.45 -21.42
N ALA A 397 -27.41 -6.34 -20.58
CA ALA A 397 -26.98 -5.99 -19.22
C ALA A 397 -25.87 -4.94 -19.19
N THR A 398 -24.89 -5.09 -20.09
CA THR A 398 -23.78 -4.14 -20.19
C THR A 398 -24.23 -2.77 -20.68
N MET A 399 -24.98 -2.70 -21.76
CA MET A 399 -25.43 -1.41 -22.33
C MET A 399 -26.41 -0.68 -21.40
N CYS A 400 -27.27 -1.40 -20.68
CA CYS A 400 -28.18 -0.82 -19.68
C CYS A 400 -27.48 -0.26 -18.43
N THR A 401 -26.15 -0.36 -18.32
CA THR A 401 -25.40 0.36 -17.27
C THR A 401 -25.28 1.85 -17.57
N LEU A 402 -25.43 2.26 -18.83
CA LEU A 402 -25.39 3.65 -19.24
C LEU A 402 -26.70 4.36 -18.80
N PRO A 403 -26.58 5.53 -18.12
CA PRO A 403 -27.74 6.22 -17.57
C PRO A 403 -28.80 6.61 -18.62
N GLU A 404 -28.37 6.87 -19.86
CA GLU A 404 -29.21 7.23 -20.99
C GLU A 404 -29.89 6.03 -21.67
N VAL A 405 -29.52 4.78 -21.32
CA VAL A 405 -30.05 3.56 -21.94
C VAL A 405 -31.08 2.90 -21.05
N SER A 406 -32.31 2.83 -21.50
CA SER A 406 -33.44 2.15 -20.85
C SER A 406 -33.78 0.81 -21.50
N SER A 407 -33.38 0.61 -22.75
CA SER A 407 -33.59 -0.61 -23.52
C SER A 407 -32.53 -0.78 -24.59
N VAL A 408 -32.31 -2.02 -25.03
CA VAL A 408 -31.34 -2.37 -26.08
C VAL A 408 -32.03 -3.16 -27.17
N GLU A 409 -31.74 -2.81 -28.40
CA GLU A 409 -32.14 -3.54 -29.61
C GLU A 409 -30.88 -4.06 -30.29
N ILE A 410 -30.82 -5.35 -30.59
CA ILE A 410 -29.69 -5.99 -31.28
C ILE A 410 -30.08 -6.20 -32.74
N LEU A 411 -29.24 -5.68 -33.64
CA LEU A 411 -29.28 -5.95 -35.05
C LEU A 411 -28.08 -6.78 -35.49
N VAL A 412 -28.25 -7.52 -36.57
CA VAL A 412 -27.15 -8.24 -37.23
C VAL A 412 -27.18 -7.86 -38.73
N GLU A 413 -26.11 -7.18 -39.16
CA GLU A 413 -26.01 -6.63 -40.51
C GLU A 413 -27.22 -5.71 -40.88
N GLY A 414 -27.64 -4.91 -39.90
CA GLY A 414 -28.76 -3.95 -40.04
C GLY A 414 -30.17 -4.55 -39.99
N ILE A 415 -30.30 -5.85 -39.69
CA ILE A 415 -31.55 -6.58 -39.69
C ILE A 415 -31.83 -7.16 -38.29
N GLU A 416 -33.08 -7.12 -37.84
CA GLU A 416 -33.51 -7.81 -36.61
C GLU A 416 -33.28 -9.31 -36.77
N PRO A 417 -32.46 -9.92 -35.88
CA PRO A 417 -32.06 -11.33 -36.03
C PRO A 417 -33.19 -12.28 -35.71
N ALA A 418 -33.28 -13.38 -36.49
CA ALA A 418 -34.17 -14.49 -36.18
C ALA A 418 -33.51 -15.40 -35.15
N PHE A 419 -33.57 -14.98 -33.89
CA PHE A 419 -33.04 -15.79 -32.78
C PHE A 419 -33.73 -17.16 -32.71
N ARG A 420 -32.98 -18.19 -32.33
CA ARG A 420 -33.49 -19.56 -32.07
C ARG A 420 -34.44 -19.59 -30.86
N ASP A 421 -34.22 -18.72 -29.88
CA ASP A 421 -35.13 -18.50 -28.77
C ASP A 421 -36.03 -17.29 -29.05
N GLU A 422 -37.33 -17.54 -29.31
CA GLU A 422 -38.31 -16.47 -29.57
C GLU A 422 -38.45 -15.48 -28.39
N ALA A 423 -38.08 -15.91 -27.15
CA ALA A 423 -38.12 -15.04 -25.99
C ALA A 423 -37.14 -13.88 -26.09
N LEU A 424 -36.02 -14.04 -26.86
CA LEU A 424 -35.06 -12.94 -27.08
C LEU A 424 -35.63 -11.74 -27.80
N ARG A 425 -36.65 -11.91 -28.62
CA ARG A 425 -37.33 -10.77 -29.32
C ARG A 425 -38.03 -9.80 -28.39
N ALA A 426 -38.32 -10.23 -27.16
CA ALA A 426 -38.92 -9.40 -26.10
C ALA A 426 -37.94 -8.93 -25.02
N LEU A 427 -36.70 -9.34 -25.10
CA LEU A 427 -35.65 -9.04 -24.10
C LEU A 427 -34.93 -7.74 -24.49
N HIS A 428 -35.37 -6.64 -23.94
CA HIS A 428 -34.77 -5.33 -24.19
C HIS A 428 -34.25 -4.65 -22.93
N ARG A 429 -34.41 -5.28 -21.76
CA ARG A 429 -33.97 -4.72 -20.46
C ARG A 429 -33.33 -5.76 -19.60
N THR A 430 -32.38 -5.30 -18.73
CA THR A 430 -31.72 -6.18 -17.76
C THR A 430 -32.73 -6.76 -16.77
N ASP A 431 -32.63 -8.05 -16.51
CA ASP A 431 -33.30 -8.75 -15.40
C ASP A 431 -32.25 -9.20 -14.40
N SER A 432 -32.42 -8.86 -13.12
CA SER A 432 -31.50 -9.24 -12.04
C SER A 432 -31.31 -10.76 -11.92
N LYS A 433 -32.26 -11.56 -12.39
CA LYS A 433 -32.14 -13.03 -12.42
C LYS A 433 -31.06 -13.56 -13.34
N TRP A 434 -30.56 -12.72 -14.26
CA TRP A 434 -29.45 -13.11 -15.14
C TRP A 434 -28.08 -12.97 -14.49
N ILE A 435 -28.02 -12.24 -13.36
CA ILE A 435 -26.77 -11.84 -12.72
C ILE A 435 -26.56 -12.72 -11.49
N ALA A 436 -25.38 -13.27 -11.39
CA ALA A 436 -24.92 -14.00 -10.20
C ALA A 436 -24.45 -12.97 -9.16
N ASP A 437 -25.20 -12.85 -8.08
CA ASP A 437 -24.82 -12.07 -6.89
C ASP A 437 -23.80 -12.82 -6.02
#